data_89893b4532871c20ee7d8f00597d04f0
#
_entry.id   89893b4532871c20ee7d8f00597d04f0
#
_cell.length_a   1.000
_cell.length_b   1.000
_cell.length_c   1.000
_cell.angle_alpha   90.00
_cell.angle_beta   90.00
_cell.angle_gamma   90.00
#
_symmetry.space_group_name_H-M   'P 1'
#
loop_
_entity.id
_entity.type
_entity.pdbx_description
1 polymer ?
#
loop_
_entity_poly.entity_id
_entity_poly.type
_entity_poly.pdbx_seq_one_letter_code
_entity_poly.pdbx_strand_id
1 'polypeptide(L)'
;MLFIAGVPGCVPHDTILWIMKRTLALVFLFAAIAFAAPKSMDVYFIDTEGGQATLFVSPTGESMLIDTGWPGFESRDARRIAAAAQAAGVKQIDYLVITHYHTDHVGGVPQLAALLPIKHFVDHGTSFEHGAAEDKLYQAYTNVRTTGKHIEVKPGDTIPVSGLRVRVLTAAGDLIPGSGTPNPFCAGTPMREVDPSENARSVGTLITYGKFRMVDMGDLTWNKEYELVCPQNRIGTVDVYLTTHHGMNMSGPAAIVHALHPRVAIMNNGAKKGGTPEAWKAVKSSPGLKDMWQLHTSVAGGTENNVEEQLIANPSAEGDAGHYIKLSAHEDGSFTVTNSRNNVSRTY
;
A
#
# COMPACT_ATOMS: atom_id res chain seq x y z
N MET A 1 -48.64 39.04 75.03
CA MET A 1 -47.33 38.53 74.66
C MET A 1 -47.42 38.01 73.24
N LEU A 2 -46.95 38.78 72.26
CA LEU A 2 -47.06 38.48 70.82
C LEU A 2 -45.69 37.99 70.39
N PHE A 3 -45.62 36.79 69.84
CA PHE A 3 -44.43 36.31 69.12
C PHE A 3 -44.60 36.65 67.66
N ILE A 4 -43.63 37.41 67.13
CA ILE A 4 -43.51 37.68 65.66
C ILE A 4 -42.56 36.66 65.09
N ALA A 5 -43.05 35.83 64.16
CA ALA A 5 -42.24 34.91 63.37
C ALA A 5 -41.53 35.66 62.24
N GLY A 6 -40.22 35.47 62.15
CA GLY A 6 -39.43 36.06 61.10
C GLY A 6 -39.61 35.35 59.77
N VAL A 7 -39.67 36.13 58.71
CA VAL A 7 -39.78 35.66 57.29
C VAL A 7 -38.41 35.30 56.76
N PRO A 8 -38.18 34.17 56.08
CA PRO A 8 -36.90 33.88 55.45
C PRO A 8 -36.66 34.78 54.23
N GLY A 9 -35.49 35.40 54.24
CA GLY A 9 -35.04 36.30 53.18
C GLY A 9 -34.98 35.65 51.80
N CYS A 10 -35.57 36.33 50.83
CA CYS A 10 -35.56 35.98 49.41
C CYS A 10 -34.17 36.24 48.82
N VAL A 11 -33.51 35.26 48.28
CA VAL A 11 -32.25 35.43 47.59
C VAL A 11 -32.54 36.12 46.25
N PRO A 12 -31.84 37.22 45.88
CA PRO A 12 -32.10 37.94 44.63
C PRO A 12 -31.92 37.05 43.40
N HIS A 13 -32.86 37.10 42.49
CA HIS A 13 -32.93 36.32 41.24
C HIS A 13 -31.68 36.46 40.36
N ASP A 14 -30.99 37.59 40.45
CA ASP A 14 -29.78 37.90 39.68
C ASP A 14 -28.55 37.07 40.08
N THR A 15 -28.47 36.64 41.33
CA THR A 15 -27.35 35.83 41.84
C THR A 15 -27.41 34.39 41.31
N ILE A 16 -28.59 33.84 41.13
CA ILE A 16 -28.81 32.48 40.59
C ILE A 16 -28.50 32.46 39.11
N LEU A 17 -28.90 33.50 38.36
CA LEU A 17 -28.63 33.63 36.95
C LEU A 17 -27.14 33.79 36.64
N TRP A 18 -26.39 34.45 37.50
CA TRP A 18 -24.94 34.67 37.34
C TRP A 18 -24.13 33.39 37.62
N ILE A 19 -24.53 32.59 38.61
CA ILE A 19 -23.93 31.28 38.89
C ILE A 19 -24.23 30.28 37.78
N MET A 20 -25.46 30.23 37.26
CA MET A 20 -25.82 29.36 36.13
C MET A 20 -25.05 29.70 34.84
N LYS A 21 -24.85 31.00 34.52
CA LYS A 21 -24.08 31.43 33.34
C LYS A 21 -22.59 31.07 33.45
N ARG A 22 -21.98 31.10 34.62
CA ARG A 22 -20.58 30.70 34.84
C ARG A 22 -20.39 29.19 34.83
N THR A 23 -21.34 28.42 35.32
CA THR A 23 -21.29 26.94 35.28
C THR A 23 -21.49 26.43 33.88
N LEU A 24 -22.37 27.06 33.07
CA LEU A 24 -22.52 26.71 31.66
C LEU A 24 -21.27 27.04 30.82
N ALA A 25 -20.59 28.17 31.11
CA ALA A 25 -19.35 28.54 30.42
C ALA A 25 -18.18 27.62 30.74
N LEU A 26 -18.11 27.10 31.98
CA LEU A 26 -17.09 26.11 32.38
C LEU A 26 -17.32 24.71 31.78
N VAL A 27 -18.59 24.28 31.62
CA VAL A 27 -18.92 23.01 30.99
C VAL A 27 -18.63 23.03 29.50
N PHE A 28 -18.80 24.19 28.80
CA PHE A 28 -18.42 24.30 27.37
C PHE A 28 -16.92 24.36 27.13
N LEU A 29 -16.09 24.74 28.11
CA LEU A 29 -14.64 24.80 27.96
C LEU A 29 -13.96 23.43 28.13
N PHE A 30 -14.63 22.45 28.76
CA PHE A 30 -14.10 21.09 28.94
C PHE A 30 -14.46 20.11 27.81
N ALA A 31 -15.38 20.47 26.90
CA ALA A 31 -15.83 19.61 25.81
C ALA A 31 -14.98 19.68 24.53
N ALA A 32 -13.87 20.45 24.52
CA ALA A 32 -13.10 20.72 23.30
C ALA A 32 -11.67 20.12 23.28
N ILE A 33 -11.36 19.19 24.19
CA ILE A 33 -10.17 18.33 23.99
C ILE A 33 -10.66 17.05 23.31
N ALA A 34 -11.10 17.16 22.08
CA ALA A 34 -11.09 16.03 21.17
C ALA A 34 -9.61 15.71 20.94
N PHE A 35 -9.07 14.71 21.62
CA PHE A 35 -7.82 14.10 21.19
C PHE A 35 -8.05 13.66 19.75
N ALA A 36 -7.51 14.42 18.79
CA ALA A 36 -7.45 13.96 17.43
C ALA A 36 -6.77 12.58 17.48
N ALA A 37 -7.45 11.53 17.00
CA ALA A 37 -6.82 10.23 16.90
C ALA A 37 -5.47 10.40 16.20
N PRO A 38 -4.42 9.71 16.64
CA PRO A 38 -3.12 9.82 15.99
C PRO A 38 -3.33 9.52 14.50
N LYS A 39 -2.89 10.45 13.65
CA LYS A 39 -3.03 10.30 12.20
C LYS A 39 -2.27 9.07 11.78
N SER A 40 -2.92 8.17 11.05
CA SER A 40 -2.30 6.98 10.46
C SER A 40 -2.01 7.20 8.98
N MET A 41 -1.07 6.45 8.45
CA MET A 41 -0.99 6.15 7.03
C MET A 41 -1.81 4.89 6.78
N ASP A 42 -2.82 4.95 5.95
CA ASP A 42 -3.62 3.79 5.57
C ASP A 42 -3.20 3.26 4.20
N VAL A 43 -3.08 1.93 4.08
CA VAL A 43 -2.73 1.24 2.83
C VAL A 43 -3.79 0.20 2.52
N TYR A 44 -4.31 0.19 1.31
CA TYR A 44 -5.30 -0.76 0.82
C TYR A 44 -4.66 -1.59 -0.29
N PHE A 45 -4.45 -2.88 -0.02
CA PHE A 45 -4.03 -3.86 -1.03
C PHE A 45 -5.29 -4.38 -1.70
N ILE A 46 -5.59 -3.85 -2.88
CA ILE A 46 -6.85 -4.03 -3.57
C ILE A 46 -6.77 -5.27 -4.45
N ASP A 47 -7.80 -6.10 -4.40
CA ASP A 47 -7.86 -7.28 -5.24
C ASP A 47 -8.08 -6.93 -6.72
N THR A 48 -7.12 -7.32 -7.53
CA THR A 48 -7.13 -7.21 -9.00
C THR A 48 -6.86 -8.56 -9.68
N GLU A 49 -7.15 -9.68 -8.99
CA GLU A 49 -7.02 -11.05 -9.54
C GLU A 49 -5.61 -11.37 -10.08
N GLY A 50 -4.58 -10.98 -9.32
CA GLY A 50 -3.19 -11.21 -9.69
C GLY A 50 -2.61 -10.16 -10.62
N GLY A 51 -3.20 -8.99 -10.68
CA GLY A 51 -2.54 -7.75 -11.05
C GLY A 51 -2.13 -6.97 -9.80
N GLN A 52 -1.84 -5.68 -9.93
CA GLN A 52 -1.49 -4.83 -8.81
C GLN A 52 -2.36 -3.57 -8.73
N ALA A 53 -2.83 -3.26 -7.52
CA ALA A 53 -3.35 -1.95 -7.14
C ALA A 53 -3.18 -1.75 -5.63
N THR A 54 -2.32 -0.82 -5.24
CA THR A 54 -2.05 -0.50 -3.83
C THR A 54 -2.31 0.98 -3.58
N LEU A 55 -3.36 1.29 -2.82
CA LEU A 55 -3.73 2.67 -2.49
C LEU A 55 -3.17 3.05 -1.13
N PHE A 56 -2.36 4.09 -1.09
CA PHE A 56 -1.85 4.76 0.11
C PHE A 56 -2.64 6.04 0.36
N VAL A 57 -3.07 6.23 1.61
CA VAL A 57 -3.63 7.49 2.10
C VAL A 57 -2.74 7.99 3.21
N SER A 58 -2.09 9.12 2.97
CA SER A 58 -1.14 9.70 3.91
C SER A 58 -1.86 10.29 5.13
N PRO A 59 -1.14 10.54 6.24
CA PRO A 59 -1.74 11.18 7.41
C PRO A 59 -2.25 12.61 7.16
N THR A 60 -1.88 13.21 6.02
CA THR A 60 -2.41 14.53 5.59
C THR A 60 -3.66 14.41 4.71
N GLY A 61 -4.03 13.18 4.31
CA GLY A 61 -5.15 12.90 3.41
C GLY A 61 -4.77 12.90 1.93
N GLU A 62 -3.49 13.11 1.59
CA GLU A 62 -3.03 13.00 0.20
C GLU A 62 -2.90 11.53 -0.20
N SER A 63 -3.27 11.21 -1.44
CA SER A 63 -3.36 9.84 -1.93
C SER A 63 -2.28 9.50 -2.95
N MET A 64 -1.73 8.27 -2.85
CA MET A 64 -0.87 7.67 -3.87
C MET A 64 -1.41 6.28 -4.22
N LEU A 65 -1.63 6.03 -5.49
CA LEU A 65 -2.01 4.71 -6.00
C LEU A 65 -0.83 4.15 -6.80
N ILE A 66 -0.42 2.92 -6.48
CA ILE A 66 0.57 2.19 -7.27
C ILE A 66 -0.17 1.13 -8.09
N ASP A 67 -0.12 1.27 -9.41
CA ASP A 67 -0.77 0.46 -10.44
C ASP A 67 -2.30 0.44 -10.39
N THR A 68 -2.93 -0.15 -11.42
CA THR A 68 -4.38 -0.06 -11.64
C THR A 68 -5.04 -1.37 -12.05
N GLY A 69 -4.31 -2.48 -12.01
CA GLY A 69 -4.82 -3.79 -12.41
C GLY A 69 -5.09 -3.92 -13.91
N TRP A 70 -5.93 -4.88 -14.24
CA TRP A 70 -6.28 -5.26 -15.60
C TRP A 70 -7.30 -4.33 -16.24
N PRO A 71 -7.24 -4.16 -17.57
CA PRO A 71 -8.31 -3.53 -18.33
C PRO A 71 -9.48 -4.51 -18.55
N GLY A 72 -10.62 -4.00 -18.92
CA GLY A 72 -11.77 -4.84 -19.28
C GLY A 72 -12.56 -5.32 -18.06
N PHE A 73 -13.06 -6.55 -18.10
CA PHE A 73 -13.89 -7.12 -17.06
C PHE A 73 -14.98 -6.18 -16.57
N GLU A 74 -15.63 -5.45 -17.48
CA GLU A 74 -16.61 -4.40 -17.16
C GLU A 74 -16.07 -3.34 -16.17
N SER A 75 -14.78 -2.99 -16.26
CA SER A 75 -14.07 -2.08 -15.37
C SER A 75 -13.98 -2.58 -13.91
N ARG A 76 -13.92 -3.90 -13.69
CA ARG A 76 -13.86 -4.52 -12.38
C ARG A 76 -12.82 -3.87 -11.48
N ASP A 77 -11.55 -3.84 -11.92
CA ASP A 77 -10.44 -3.37 -11.09
C ASP A 77 -10.54 -1.86 -10.82
N ALA A 78 -10.88 -1.07 -11.83
CA ALA A 78 -11.13 0.35 -11.66
C ALA A 78 -12.28 0.64 -10.66
N ARG A 79 -13.37 -0.16 -10.69
CA ARG A 79 -14.46 -0.03 -9.71
C ARG A 79 -14.03 -0.42 -8.30
N ARG A 80 -13.20 -1.46 -8.15
CA ARG A 80 -12.65 -1.87 -6.83
C ARG A 80 -11.74 -0.80 -6.27
N ILE A 81 -10.87 -0.22 -7.09
CA ILE A 81 -10.02 0.91 -6.71
C ILE A 81 -10.87 2.11 -6.28
N ALA A 82 -11.89 2.47 -7.08
CA ALA A 82 -12.79 3.57 -6.75
C ALA A 82 -13.56 3.32 -5.44
N ALA A 83 -14.01 2.09 -5.19
CA ALA A 83 -14.69 1.71 -3.95
C ALA A 83 -13.75 1.80 -2.73
N ALA A 84 -12.50 1.33 -2.85
CA ALA A 84 -11.51 1.47 -1.79
C ALA A 84 -11.17 2.94 -1.53
N ALA A 85 -11.01 3.75 -2.58
CA ALA A 85 -10.81 5.20 -2.48
C ALA A 85 -11.98 5.89 -1.77
N GLN A 86 -13.21 5.53 -2.12
CA GLN A 86 -14.41 6.04 -1.45
C GLN A 86 -14.45 5.66 0.04
N ALA A 87 -14.14 4.40 0.38
CA ALA A 87 -14.08 3.93 1.77
C ALA A 87 -12.99 4.66 2.57
N ALA A 88 -11.91 5.07 1.90
CA ALA A 88 -10.81 5.85 2.47
C ALA A 88 -11.11 7.38 2.51
N GLY A 89 -12.23 7.84 1.98
CA GLY A 89 -12.57 9.27 1.87
C GLY A 89 -11.79 10.01 0.76
N VAL A 90 -11.11 9.29 -0.13
CA VAL A 90 -10.33 9.82 -1.25
C VAL A 90 -11.27 10.18 -2.40
N LYS A 91 -11.17 11.41 -2.90
CA LYS A 91 -12.02 11.92 -4.00
C LYS A 91 -11.27 12.07 -5.32
N GLN A 92 -9.96 11.95 -5.30
CA GLN A 92 -9.06 12.01 -6.44
C GLN A 92 -7.78 11.24 -6.11
N ILE A 93 -7.05 10.78 -7.09
CA ILE A 93 -5.70 10.24 -6.93
C ILE A 93 -4.69 11.39 -7.12
N ASP A 94 -3.97 11.74 -6.05
CA ASP A 94 -2.97 12.80 -6.14
C ASP A 94 -1.74 12.35 -6.91
N TYR A 95 -1.26 11.11 -6.68
CA TYR A 95 -0.16 10.49 -7.43
C TYR A 95 -0.56 9.09 -7.88
N LEU A 96 -0.62 8.86 -9.18
CA LEU A 96 -0.67 7.53 -9.76
C LEU A 96 0.74 7.14 -10.20
N VAL A 97 1.29 6.13 -9.56
CA VAL A 97 2.58 5.53 -9.91
C VAL A 97 2.31 4.29 -10.74
N ILE A 98 2.83 4.25 -11.96
CA ILE A 98 2.85 3.04 -12.79
C ILE A 98 4.23 2.43 -12.68
N THR A 99 4.28 1.21 -12.15
CA THR A 99 5.55 0.51 -11.93
C THR A 99 6.20 0.14 -13.26
N HIS A 100 5.41 -0.41 -14.17
CA HIS A 100 5.82 -0.80 -15.53
C HIS A 100 4.58 -0.98 -16.42
N TYR A 101 4.78 -1.24 -17.71
CA TYR A 101 3.68 -1.13 -18.68
C TYR A 101 3.04 -2.47 -19.07
N HIS A 102 3.11 -3.50 -18.21
CA HIS A 102 2.32 -4.71 -18.43
C HIS A 102 0.83 -4.49 -18.13
N THR A 103 0.02 -5.32 -18.79
CA THR A 103 -1.45 -5.16 -18.83
C THR A 103 -2.11 -5.16 -17.47
N ASP A 104 -1.62 -5.94 -16.53
CA ASP A 104 -2.15 -6.11 -15.18
C ASP A 104 -1.64 -5.06 -14.18
N HIS A 105 -0.90 -4.08 -14.65
CA HIS A 105 -0.41 -2.92 -13.90
C HIS A 105 -0.98 -1.61 -14.45
N VAL A 106 -0.77 -1.35 -15.76
CA VAL A 106 -1.16 -0.09 -16.37
C VAL A 106 -2.56 -0.15 -17.02
N GLY A 107 -3.08 -1.36 -17.24
CA GLY A 107 -4.24 -1.58 -18.11
C GLY A 107 -5.53 -0.92 -17.63
N GLY A 108 -5.71 -0.80 -16.30
CA GLY A 108 -6.91 -0.19 -15.72
C GLY A 108 -6.95 1.34 -15.77
N VAL A 109 -5.85 2.02 -16.16
CA VAL A 109 -5.75 3.49 -16.12
C VAL A 109 -6.88 4.21 -16.86
N PRO A 110 -7.24 3.86 -18.11
CA PRO A 110 -8.32 4.57 -18.81
C PRO A 110 -9.67 4.44 -18.11
N GLN A 111 -9.96 3.27 -17.54
CA GLN A 111 -11.21 3.00 -16.85
C GLN A 111 -11.24 3.68 -15.48
N LEU A 112 -10.13 3.72 -14.77
CA LEU A 112 -10.01 4.43 -13.49
C LEU A 112 -10.15 5.95 -13.66
N ALA A 113 -9.50 6.53 -14.66
CA ALA A 113 -9.58 7.96 -14.95
C ALA A 113 -10.99 8.43 -15.31
N ALA A 114 -11.85 7.54 -15.79
CA ALA A 114 -13.25 7.82 -16.00
C ALA A 114 -14.09 7.85 -14.70
N LEU A 115 -13.55 7.30 -13.60
CA LEU A 115 -14.24 7.22 -12.29
C LEU A 115 -13.67 8.21 -11.27
N LEU A 116 -12.35 8.45 -11.29
CA LEU A 116 -11.65 9.32 -10.35
C LEU A 116 -10.66 10.23 -11.08
N PRO A 117 -10.63 11.53 -10.74
CA PRO A 117 -9.57 12.42 -11.24
C PRO A 117 -8.19 11.97 -10.79
N ILE A 118 -7.19 12.13 -11.65
CA ILE A 118 -5.79 11.83 -11.37
C ILE A 118 -4.96 13.09 -11.62
N LYS A 119 -4.20 13.55 -10.62
CA LYS A 119 -3.42 14.81 -10.72
C LYS A 119 -2.04 14.63 -11.33
N HIS A 120 -1.30 13.64 -10.81
CA HIS A 120 0.08 13.39 -11.20
C HIS A 120 0.21 11.94 -11.66
N PHE A 121 0.89 11.75 -12.78
CA PHE A 121 1.25 10.45 -13.32
C PHE A 121 2.75 10.28 -13.17
N VAL A 122 3.17 9.26 -12.45
CA VAL A 122 4.56 8.96 -12.12
C VAL A 122 4.93 7.65 -12.77
N ASP A 123 5.99 7.62 -13.58
CA ASP A 123 6.44 6.42 -14.27
C ASP A 123 7.95 6.51 -14.61
N HIS A 124 8.51 5.48 -15.23
CA HIS A 124 9.92 5.41 -15.63
C HIS A 124 10.20 5.96 -17.05
N GLY A 125 9.24 6.65 -17.66
CA GLY A 125 9.41 7.26 -18.99
C GLY A 125 8.89 6.39 -20.13
N THR A 126 9.72 6.14 -21.15
CA THR A 126 9.32 5.42 -22.37
C THR A 126 9.25 3.91 -22.12
N SER A 127 8.26 3.23 -22.72
CA SER A 127 8.18 1.77 -22.75
C SER A 127 9.39 1.15 -23.49
N PHE A 128 9.87 0.03 -22.96
CA PHE A 128 10.96 -0.74 -23.54
C PHE A 128 10.47 -1.90 -24.42
N GLU A 129 9.23 -2.33 -24.25
CA GLU A 129 8.61 -3.35 -25.08
C GLU A 129 7.84 -2.71 -26.23
N HIS A 130 7.96 -3.30 -27.40
CA HIS A 130 7.30 -2.84 -28.61
C HIS A 130 6.62 -4.00 -29.31
N GLY A 131 5.41 -3.76 -29.76
CA GLY A 131 4.54 -4.68 -30.44
C GLY A 131 3.15 -4.08 -30.57
N ALA A 132 2.28 -4.63 -31.38
CA ALA A 132 0.96 -4.02 -31.62
C ALA A 132 0.09 -3.94 -30.38
N ALA A 133 0.22 -4.89 -29.45
CA ALA A 133 -0.52 -4.91 -28.19
C ALA A 133 0.12 -3.98 -27.16
N GLU A 134 1.44 -4.04 -27.00
CA GLU A 134 2.25 -3.25 -26.07
C GLU A 134 2.16 -1.77 -26.42
N ASP A 135 2.34 -1.40 -27.69
CA ASP A 135 2.24 -0.02 -28.17
C ASP A 135 0.83 0.54 -27.98
N LYS A 136 -0.23 -0.27 -28.23
CA LYS A 136 -1.61 0.13 -27.99
C LYS A 136 -1.89 0.38 -26.50
N LEU A 137 -1.38 -0.48 -25.62
CA LEU A 137 -1.52 -0.37 -24.17
C LEU A 137 -0.81 0.90 -23.67
N TYR A 138 0.44 1.09 -24.05
CA TYR A 138 1.22 2.28 -23.71
C TYR A 138 0.57 3.57 -24.23
N GLN A 139 0.07 3.57 -25.48
CA GLN A 139 -0.65 4.71 -26.04
C GLN A 139 -1.95 5.02 -25.27
N ALA A 140 -2.69 4.00 -24.84
CA ALA A 140 -3.90 4.20 -24.03
C ALA A 140 -3.56 4.89 -22.70
N TYR A 141 -2.48 4.46 -22.04
CA TYR A 141 -1.97 5.11 -20.83
C TYR A 141 -1.53 6.55 -21.10
N THR A 142 -0.66 6.76 -22.09
CA THR A 142 -0.10 8.09 -22.37
C THR A 142 -1.15 9.12 -22.76
N ASN A 143 -2.22 8.69 -23.44
CA ASN A 143 -3.37 9.57 -23.74
C ASN A 143 -4.03 10.07 -22.45
N VAL A 144 -4.25 9.19 -21.45
CA VAL A 144 -4.80 9.58 -20.16
C VAL A 144 -3.81 10.46 -19.38
N ARG A 145 -2.52 10.13 -19.43
CA ARG A 145 -1.45 10.87 -18.75
C ARG A 145 -1.40 12.35 -19.14
N THR A 146 -1.84 12.71 -20.36
CA THR A 146 -1.92 14.12 -20.79
C THR A 146 -2.95 14.94 -20.01
N THR A 147 -3.85 14.32 -19.26
CA THR A 147 -4.88 15.02 -18.46
C THR A 147 -4.36 15.55 -17.13
N GLY A 148 -3.16 15.13 -16.70
CA GLY A 148 -2.51 15.56 -15.47
C GLY A 148 -1.03 15.91 -15.67
N LYS A 149 -0.31 16.07 -14.58
CA LYS A 149 1.13 16.35 -14.62
C LYS A 149 1.92 15.04 -14.68
N HIS A 150 2.76 14.90 -15.69
CA HIS A 150 3.70 13.77 -15.81
C HIS A 150 4.99 14.04 -15.01
N ILE A 151 5.46 13.01 -14.31
CA ILE A 151 6.69 12.99 -13.52
C ILE A 151 7.44 11.69 -13.88
N GLU A 152 8.46 11.80 -14.70
CA GLU A 152 9.40 10.71 -14.94
C GLU A 152 10.39 10.62 -13.77
N VAL A 153 10.54 9.43 -13.19
CA VAL A 153 11.38 9.20 -12.00
C VAL A 153 12.61 8.36 -12.31
N LYS A 154 13.65 8.57 -11.49
CA LYS A 154 14.92 7.83 -11.51
C LYS A 154 15.26 7.29 -10.12
N PRO A 155 16.09 6.25 -10.02
CA PRO A 155 16.55 5.76 -8.72
C PRO A 155 17.20 6.87 -7.89
N GLY A 156 16.72 7.04 -6.66
CA GLY A 156 17.14 8.10 -5.74
C GLY A 156 16.17 9.26 -5.63
N ASP A 157 15.27 9.45 -6.60
CA ASP A 157 14.25 10.48 -6.55
C ASP A 157 13.26 10.22 -5.40
N THR A 158 12.51 11.27 -5.07
CA THR A 158 11.43 11.21 -4.08
C THR A 158 10.12 11.63 -4.73
N ILE A 159 9.09 10.78 -4.63
CA ILE A 159 7.73 11.16 -5.01
C ILE A 159 7.16 12.01 -3.86
N PRO A 160 6.73 13.26 -4.10
CA PRO A 160 6.48 14.24 -3.04
C PRO A 160 5.08 14.10 -2.42
N VAL A 161 4.74 12.92 -1.88
CA VAL A 161 3.50 12.68 -1.13
C VAL A 161 3.61 13.30 0.26
N SER A 162 2.72 14.24 0.56
CA SER A 162 2.75 14.98 1.83
C SER A 162 2.57 14.05 3.04
N GLY A 163 3.45 14.18 4.03
CA GLY A 163 3.44 13.35 5.24
C GLY A 163 4.10 11.97 5.08
N LEU A 164 4.58 11.63 3.89
CA LEU A 164 5.34 10.40 3.63
C LEU A 164 6.69 10.72 3.00
N ARG A 165 7.63 9.80 3.16
CA ARG A 165 8.86 9.77 2.36
C ARG A 165 8.80 8.58 1.42
N VAL A 166 8.58 8.83 0.14
CA VAL A 166 8.51 7.80 -0.91
C VAL A 166 9.75 7.91 -1.77
N ARG A 167 10.72 7.02 -1.54
CA ARG A 167 11.99 7.00 -2.27
C ARG A 167 11.95 5.98 -3.39
N VAL A 168 12.34 6.38 -4.59
CA VAL A 168 12.49 5.49 -5.74
C VAL A 168 13.78 4.69 -5.58
N LEU A 169 13.67 3.36 -5.60
CA LEU A 169 14.77 2.41 -5.48
C LEU A 169 15.25 1.93 -6.84
N THR A 170 14.31 1.72 -7.75
CA THR A 170 14.55 1.22 -9.11
C THR A 170 13.64 1.94 -10.10
N ALA A 171 14.10 2.15 -11.32
CA ALA A 171 13.30 2.67 -12.45
C ALA A 171 14.08 2.45 -13.76
N ALA A 172 13.37 2.18 -14.85
CA ALA A 172 13.93 2.02 -16.19
C ALA A 172 15.10 1.01 -16.29
N GLY A 173 15.16 0.05 -15.35
CA GLY A 173 16.23 -0.94 -15.26
C GLY A 173 17.46 -0.51 -14.45
N ASP A 174 17.50 0.73 -13.98
CA ASP A 174 18.54 1.24 -13.11
C ASP A 174 18.19 1.00 -11.63
N LEU A 175 19.21 0.95 -10.79
CA LEU A 175 19.09 0.73 -9.36
C LEU A 175 19.66 1.91 -8.58
N ILE A 176 19.12 2.13 -7.37
CA ILE A 176 19.62 3.17 -6.48
C ILE A 176 21.11 3.01 -6.25
N PRO A 177 21.93 4.07 -6.45
CA PRO A 177 23.35 4.04 -6.21
C PRO A 177 23.65 4.03 -4.71
N GLY A 178 24.88 3.69 -4.37
CA GLY A 178 25.42 3.74 -3.02
C GLY A 178 25.74 2.38 -2.42
N SER A 179 26.22 2.42 -1.19
CA SER A 179 26.54 1.26 -0.36
C SER A 179 25.37 0.95 0.59
N GLY A 180 25.36 -0.26 1.11
CA GLY A 180 24.41 -0.73 2.12
C GLY A 180 25.10 -1.50 3.23
N THR A 181 24.34 -2.25 3.99
CA THR A 181 24.88 -3.18 4.98
C THR A 181 25.23 -4.52 4.33
N PRO A 182 26.30 -5.23 4.74
CA PRO A 182 26.59 -6.57 4.22
C PRO A 182 25.38 -7.49 4.33
N ASN A 183 25.08 -8.22 3.25
CA ASN A 183 23.97 -9.16 3.21
C ASN A 183 24.47 -10.61 3.30
N PRO A 184 24.25 -11.31 4.41
CA PRO A 184 24.70 -12.68 4.58
C PRO A 184 23.91 -13.70 3.74
N PHE A 185 22.78 -13.30 3.15
CA PHE A 185 21.86 -14.18 2.41
C PHE A 185 22.18 -14.25 0.91
N CYS A 186 23.24 -13.62 0.44
CA CYS A 186 23.63 -13.64 -0.99
C CYS A 186 24.14 -15.00 -1.44
N ALA A 187 24.84 -15.72 -0.54
CA ALA A 187 25.40 -17.03 -0.86
C ALA A 187 24.29 -18.05 -1.16
N GLY A 188 24.48 -18.83 -2.23
CA GLY A 188 23.52 -19.87 -2.64
C GLY A 188 22.33 -19.36 -3.45
N THR A 189 22.21 -18.06 -3.72
CA THR A 189 21.20 -17.52 -4.65
C THR A 189 21.80 -17.46 -6.05
N PRO A 190 21.40 -18.35 -6.98
CA PRO A 190 21.93 -18.34 -8.34
C PRO A 190 21.40 -17.13 -9.12
N MET A 191 22.22 -16.57 -10.00
CA MET A 191 21.73 -15.68 -11.03
C MET A 191 20.92 -16.46 -12.05
N ARG A 192 19.93 -15.81 -12.62
CA ARG A 192 19.05 -16.37 -13.66
C ARG A 192 19.35 -15.76 -15.00
N GLU A 193 18.74 -16.27 -16.05
CA GLU A 193 18.72 -15.61 -17.34
C GLU A 193 18.20 -14.18 -17.20
N VAL A 194 18.80 -13.25 -17.95
CA VAL A 194 18.41 -11.84 -17.87
C VAL A 194 17.04 -11.69 -18.51
N ASP A 195 16.12 -11.18 -17.75
CA ASP A 195 14.78 -10.79 -18.25
C ASP A 195 14.88 -9.41 -18.91
N PRO A 196 14.65 -9.31 -20.23
CA PRO A 196 14.72 -8.04 -20.97
C PRO A 196 13.43 -7.24 -20.92
N SER A 197 12.36 -7.78 -20.30
CA SER A 197 11.01 -7.23 -20.32
C SER A 197 10.85 -5.96 -19.50
N GLU A 198 9.66 -5.38 -19.56
CA GLU A 198 9.20 -4.26 -18.73
C GLU A 198 9.31 -4.58 -17.22
N ASN A 199 9.21 -5.85 -16.82
CA ASN A 199 9.41 -6.23 -15.42
C ASN A 199 10.74 -5.73 -14.85
N ALA A 200 11.83 -5.86 -15.61
CA ALA A 200 13.15 -5.38 -15.21
C ALA A 200 13.23 -3.83 -15.11
N ARG A 201 12.21 -3.12 -15.59
CA ARG A 201 12.10 -1.64 -15.60
C ARG A 201 11.27 -1.10 -14.45
N SER A 202 10.64 -1.97 -13.66
CA SER A 202 9.70 -1.59 -12.60
C SER A 202 10.22 -0.46 -11.72
N VAL A 203 9.35 0.54 -11.47
CA VAL A 203 9.56 1.57 -10.46
C VAL A 203 9.35 0.92 -9.09
N GLY A 204 10.45 0.59 -8.44
CA GLY A 204 10.42 0.08 -7.07
C GLY A 204 10.50 1.23 -6.07
N THR A 205 9.73 1.18 -5.00
CA THR A 205 9.63 2.26 -4.00
C THR A 205 9.86 1.76 -2.58
N LEU A 206 10.48 2.62 -1.76
CA LEU A 206 10.53 2.51 -0.31
C LEU A 206 9.66 3.61 0.29
N ILE A 207 8.57 3.22 0.93
CA ILE A 207 7.63 4.11 1.59
C ILE A 207 7.97 4.14 3.09
N THR A 208 8.15 5.34 3.65
CA THR A 208 8.49 5.54 5.06
C THR A 208 7.52 6.53 5.71
N TYR A 209 6.97 6.15 6.86
CA TYR A 209 6.19 7.01 7.73
C TYR A 209 6.72 6.92 9.18
N GLY A 210 7.42 7.95 9.62
CA GLY A 210 8.15 7.89 10.89
C GLY A 210 9.14 6.71 10.93
N LYS A 211 8.88 5.75 11.84
CA LYS A 211 9.68 4.52 11.95
C LYS A 211 9.18 3.38 11.06
N PHE A 212 7.93 3.46 10.58
CA PHE A 212 7.35 2.44 9.70
C PHE A 212 7.99 2.49 8.31
N ARG A 213 8.28 1.30 7.75
CA ARG A 213 8.90 1.14 6.43
C ARG A 213 8.26 0.00 5.64
N MET A 214 7.95 0.24 4.39
CA MET A 214 7.37 -0.73 3.46
C MET A 214 8.03 -0.60 2.09
N VAL A 215 8.19 -1.71 1.38
CA VAL A 215 8.60 -1.72 -0.03
C VAL A 215 7.49 -2.24 -0.93
N ASP A 216 7.40 -1.62 -2.10
CA ASP A 216 6.64 -2.08 -3.26
C ASP A 216 7.58 -2.00 -4.46
N MET A 217 7.84 -3.13 -5.11
CA MET A 217 8.83 -3.29 -6.16
C MET A 217 8.20 -3.59 -7.54
N GLY A 218 6.86 -3.54 -7.63
CA GLY A 218 6.15 -3.99 -8.82
C GLY A 218 6.52 -5.43 -9.17
N ASP A 219 6.87 -5.66 -10.43
CA ASP A 219 7.29 -6.98 -10.92
C ASP A 219 8.81 -7.08 -11.14
N LEU A 220 9.60 -6.31 -10.36
CA LEU A 220 11.04 -6.29 -10.48
C LEU A 220 11.62 -7.71 -10.53
N THR A 221 12.55 -7.95 -11.44
CA THR A 221 13.03 -9.29 -11.74
C THR A 221 14.07 -9.80 -10.73
N TRP A 222 14.21 -11.11 -10.62
CA TRP A 222 15.13 -11.82 -9.74
C TRP A 222 16.55 -11.23 -9.71
N ASN A 223 17.15 -11.02 -10.90
CA ASN A 223 18.51 -10.52 -10.99
C ASN A 223 18.63 -9.08 -10.50
N LYS A 224 17.65 -8.23 -10.81
CA LYS A 224 17.61 -6.83 -10.36
C LYS A 224 17.43 -6.73 -8.84
N GLU A 225 16.58 -7.57 -8.26
CA GLU A 225 16.43 -7.67 -6.81
C GLU A 225 17.71 -8.16 -6.14
N TYR A 226 18.38 -9.17 -6.73
CA TYR A 226 19.66 -9.65 -6.24
C TYR A 226 20.73 -8.54 -6.28
N GLU A 227 20.88 -7.84 -7.40
CA GLU A 227 21.83 -6.73 -7.54
C GLU A 227 21.58 -5.60 -6.53
N LEU A 228 20.30 -5.36 -6.16
CA LEU A 228 19.90 -4.31 -5.24
C LEU A 228 20.36 -4.59 -3.79
N VAL A 229 20.48 -5.87 -3.42
CA VAL A 229 20.78 -6.29 -2.05
C VAL A 229 22.07 -7.07 -1.90
N CYS A 230 22.74 -7.44 -2.97
CA CYS A 230 23.97 -8.22 -2.93
C CYS A 230 25.16 -7.49 -3.61
N PRO A 231 26.34 -7.52 -3.00
CA PRO A 231 26.69 -8.10 -1.70
C PRO A 231 26.25 -7.26 -0.50
N GLN A 232 25.65 -6.08 -0.74
CA GLN A 232 25.21 -5.14 0.28
C GLN A 232 23.74 -4.78 0.08
N ASN A 233 22.95 -4.88 1.15
CA ASN A 233 21.57 -4.45 1.16
C ASN A 233 21.49 -2.92 1.17
N ARG A 234 21.12 -2.30 0.03
CA ARG A 234 20.97 -0.85 -0.15
C ARG A 234 19.62 -0.31 0.35
N ILE A 235 18.68 -1.19 0.66
CA ILE A 235 17.33 -0.85 1.12
C ILE A 235 17.29 -0.74 2.65
N GLY A 236 17.97 -1.66 3.34
CA GLY A 236 17.85 -1.88 4.78
C GLY A 236 16.65 -2.75 5.13
N THR A 237 16.29 -2.84 6.42
CA THR A 237 15.15 -3.62 6.89
C THR A 237 13.84 -2.87 6.70
N VAL A 238 12.73 -3.61 6.59
CA VAL A 238 11.38 -3.05 6.46
C VAL A 238 10.41 -3.73 7.43
N ASP A 239 9.29 -3.11 7.72
CA ASP A 239 8.22 -3.70 8.51
C ASP A 239 7.32 -4.58 7.63
N VAL A 240 7.06 -4.11 6.40
CA VAL A 240 6.18 -4.80 5.46
C VAL A 240 6.84 -4.97 4.11
N TYR A 241 6.74 -6.19 3.59
CA TYR A 241 7.13 -6.57 2.23
C TYR A 241 5.87 -6.91 1.42
N LEU A 242 5.53 -6.09 0.42
CA LEU A 242 4.60 -6.51 -0.62
C LEU A 242 5.36 -7.45 -1.55
N THR A 243 4.86 -8.68 -1.74
CA THR A 243 5.60 -9.68 -2.50
C THR A 243 5.76 -9.23 -3.94
N THR A 244 7.00 -9.14 -4.39
CA THR A 244 7.31 -8.76 -5.76
C THR A 244 6.68 -9.75 -6.74
N HIS A 245 6.16 -9.23 -7.85
CA HIS A 245 5.60 -10.03 -8.94
C HIS A 245 4.48 -10.99 -8.47
N HIS A 246 3.59 -10.49 -7.62
CA HIS A 246 2.44 -11.23 -7.07
C HIS A 246 2.83 -12.53 -6.33
N GLY A 247 4.09 -12.68 -5.93
CA GLY A 247 4.62 -13.92 -5.38
C GLY A 247 4.86 -14.99 -6.45
N MET A 248 5.26 -14.61 -7.66
CA MET A 248 5.75 -15.53 -8.67
C MET A 248 7.22 -15.87 -8.44
N ASN A 249 7.62 -17.09 -8.79
CA ASN A 249 8.99 -17.56 -8.59
C ASN A 249 10.05 -16.85 -9.46
N MET A 250 9.66 -15.99 -10.39
CA MET A 250 10.55 -15.17 -11.22
C MET A 250 11.14 -13.99 -10.47
N SER A 251 10.66 -13.71 -9.27
CA SER A 251 11.08 -12.62 -8.39
C SER A 251 11.16 -13.11 -6.94
N GLY A 252 11.58 -12.24 -6.02
CA GLY A 252 11.59 -12.52 -4.59
C GLY A 252 12.60 -13.60 -4.16
N PRO A 253 13.89 -13.60 -4.63
CA PRO A 253 14.88 -14.52 -4.11
C PRO A 253 15.03 -14.39 -2.59
N ALA A 254 15.36 -15.49 -1.91
CA ALA A 254 15.63 -15.46 -0.47
C ALA A 254 16.66 -14.36 -0.08
N ALA A 255 17.59 -14.05 -0.98
CA ALA A 255 18.59 -13.01 -0.76
C ALA A 255 17.97 -11.62 -0.46
N ILE A 256 16.89 -11.22 -1.17
CA ILE A 256 16.22 -9.95 -0.87
C ILE A 256 15.21 -10.09 0.27
N VAL A 257 14.37 -11.12 0.23
CA VAL A 257 13.30 -11.29 1.24
C VAL A 257 13.89 -11.39 2.65
N HIS A 258 14.98 -12.16 2.82
CA HIS A 258 15.65 -12.30 4.12
C HIS A 258 16.45 -11.04 4.51
N ALA A 259 17.05 -10.35 3.54
CA ALA A 259 17.77 -9.10 3.82
C ALA A 259 16.84 -7.95 4.22
N LEU A 260 15.62 -7.92 3.69
CA LEU A 260 14.58 -6.97 4.09
C LEU A 260 14.06 -7.25 5.51
N HIS A 261 14.11 -8.49 5.97
CA HIS A 261 13.73 -8.91 7.32
C HIS A 261 12.33 -8.41 7.72
N PRO A 262 11.29 -8.61 6.90
CA PRO A 262 9.97 -8.04 7.16
C PRO A 262 9.31 -8.68 8.38
N ARG A 263 8.53 -7.90 9.12
CA ARG A 263 7.65 -8.39 10.19
C ARG A 263 6.39 -9.02 9.60
N VAL A 264 5.90 -8.44 8.50
CA VAL A 264 4.72 -8.91 7.78
C VAL A 264 5.00 -8.91 6.28
N ALA A 265 4.49 -9.92 5.58
CA ALA A 265 4.42 -9.94 4.14
C ALA A 265 2.95 -9.89 3.67
N ILE A 266 2.68 -9.15 2.61
CA ILE A 266 1.40 -9.13 1.91
C ILE A 266 1.62 -9.74 0.52
N MET A 267 0.88 -10.77 0.18
CA MET A 267 0.94 -11.39 -1.14
C MET A 267 -0.27 -10.97 -1.97
N ASN A 268 -0.02 -10.15 -2.97
CA ASN A 268 -1.03 -9.60 -3.88
C ASN A 268 -1.32 -10.53 -5.07
N ASN A 269 -1.43 -11.83 -4.78
CA ASN A 269 -1.73 -12.86 -5.77
C ASN A 269 -3.21 -12.87 -6.16
N GLY A 270 -3.50 -13.36 -7.36
CA GLY A 270 -4.82 -13.86 -7.74
C GLY A 270 -4.95 -15.36 -7.44
N ALA A 271 -6.12 -15.92 -7.69
CA ALA A 271 -6.34 -17.36 -7.51
C ALA A 271 -5.46 -18.21 -8.45
N LYS A 272 -5.24 -17.74 -9.69
CA LYS A 272 -4.52 -18.46 -10.75
C LYS A 272 -3.18 -17.82 -11.12
N LYS A 273 -2.87 -16.62 -10.66
CA LYS A 273 -1.62 -15.90 -10.94
C LYS A 273 -0.96 -15.51 -9.63
N GLY A 274 0.32 -15.82 -9.50
CA GLY A 274 1.10 -15.54 -8.29
C GLY A 274 0.96 -16.62 -7.21
N GLY A 275 1.57 -16.38 -6.06
CA GLY A 275 1.53 -17.29 -4.92
C GLY A 275 2.14 -18.65 -5.21
N THR A 276 3.23 -18.71 -5.98
CA THR A 276 3.92 -19.97 -6.28
C THR A 276 4.57 -20.57 -5.03
N PRO A 277 4.70 -21.91 -4.94
CA PRO A 277 5.31 -22.56 -3.78
C PRO A 277 6.70 -22.05 -3.42
N GLU A 278 7.53 -21.75 -4.42
CA GLU A 278 8.90 -21.27 -4.23
C GLU A 278 8.92 -19.88 -3.59
N ALA A 279 8.11 -18.94 -4.14
CA ALA A 279 7.99 -17.59 -3.59
C ALA A 279 7.39 -17.62 -2.18
N TRP A 280 6.35 -18.44 -1.97
CA TRP A 280 5.73 -18.62 -0.66
C TRP A 280 6.76 -19.13 0.37
N LYS A 281 7.56 -20.14 0.02
CA LYS A 281 8.60 -20.70 0.90
C LYS A 281 9.71 -19.68 1.20
N ALA A 282 10.15 -18.91 0.20
CA ALA A 282 11.16 -17.87 0.39
C ALA A 282 10.68 -16.81 1.40
N VAL A 283 9.42 -16.38 1.28
CA VAL A 283 8.82 -15.43 2.22
C VAL A 283 8.63 -16.07 3.60
N LYS A 284 8.06 -17.27 3.66
CA LYS A 284 7.74 -17.96 4.92
C LYS A 284 8.99 -18.28 5.75
N SER A 285 10.12 -18.49 5.10
CA SER A 285 11.41 -18.76 5.77
C SER A 285 12.17 -17.49 6.15
N SER A 286 11.63 -16.29 5.87
CA SER A 286 12.30 -15.02 6.20
C SER A 286 12.47 -14.86 7.71
N PRO A 287 13.68 -14.50 8.17
CA PRO A 287 13.91 -14.22 9.59
C PRO A 287 13.01 -13.08 10.07
N GLY A 288 12.41 -13.23 11.24
CA GLY A 288 11.59 -12.18 11.86
C GLY A 288 10.16 -12.05 11.32
N LEU A 289 9.79 -12.81 10.26
CA LEU A 289 8.43 -12.82 9.77
C LEU A 289 7.47 -13.34 10.85
N LYS A 290 6.48 -12.54 11.17
CA LYS A 290 5.40 -12.92 12.11
C LYS A 290 4.22 -13.52 11.35
N ASP A 291 3.74 -12.79 10.34
CA ASP A 291 2.60 -13.19 9.53
C ASP A 291 2.81 -12.90 8.04
N MET A 292 2.15 -13.70 7.23
CA MET A 292 1.90 -13.43 5.82
C MET A 292 0.39 -13.38 5.59
N TRP A 293 -0.07 -12.43 4.77
CA TRP A 293 -1.46 -12.27 4.35
C TRP A 293 -1.54 -12.45 2.84
N GLN A 294 -2.65 -13.00 2.34
CA GLN A 294 -2.84 -13.23 0.90
C GLN A 294 -4.13 -12.58 0.41
N LEU A 295 -4.11 -12.05 -0.82
CA LEU A 295 -5.35 -11.59 -1.45
C LEU A 295 -6.22 -12.78 -1.89
N HIS A 296 -5.62 -13.83 -2.39
CA HIS A 296 -6.33 -15.07 -2.79
C HIS A 296 -5.67 -16.32 -2.25
N THR A 297 -6.47 -17.40 -2.13
CA THR A 297 -5.91 -18.74 -2.12
C THR A 297 -5.25 -19.01 -3.47
N SER A 298 -3.94 -19.30 -3.46
CA SER A 298 -3.23 -19.66 -4.69
C SER A 298 -3.52 -21.11 -5.07
N VAL A 299 -4.05 -21.33 -6.27
CA VAL A 299 -4.22 -22.70 -6.84
C VAL A 299 -2.86 -23.37 -7.01
N ALA A 300 -1.83 -22.61 -7.46
CA ALA A 300 -0.47 -23.13 -7.59
C ALA A 300 0.16 -23.50 -6.24
N GLY A 301 -0.24 -22.82 -5.16
CA GLY A 301 0.20 -23.10 -3.78
C GLY A 301 -0.30 -24.45 -3.25
N GLY A 302 -1.38 -24.97 -3.81
CA GLY A 302 -2.02 -26.20 -3.32
C GLY A 302 -2.51 -26.07 -1.89
N THR A 303 -2.55 -27.17 -1.15
CA THR A 303 -3.00 -27.20 0.25
C THR A 303 -1.92 -26.73 1.24
N GLU A 304 -0.64 -26.74 0.84
CA GLU A 304 0.49 -26.58 1.78
C GLU A 304 1.10 -25.18 1.74
N ASN A 305 0.99 -24.47 0.60
CA ASN A 305 1.67 -23.19 0.41
C ASN A 305 0.66 -22.04 0.29
N ASN A 306 -0.33 -22.04 1.19
CA ASN A 306 -1.23 -20.93 1.45
C ASN A 306 -1.24 -20.65 2.96
N VAL A 307 -1.62 -19.46 3.35
CA VAL A 307 -1.78 -19.11 4.77
C VAL A 307 -3.12 -19.62 5.30
N GLU A 308 -3.34 -19.51 6.61
CA GLU A 308 -4.64 -19.79 7.23
C GLU A 308 -5.74 -18.99 6.53
N GLU A 309 -6.89 -19.60 6.27
CA GLU A 309 -8.01 -19.00 5.54
C GLU A 309 -8.42 -17.63 6.07
N GLN A 310 -8.35 -17.42 7.39
CA GLN A 310 -8.70 -16.14 8.01
C GLN A 310 -7.78 -14.98 7.58
N LEU A 311 -6.57 -15.26 7.10
CA LEU A 311 -5.60 -14.29 6.59
C LEU A 311 -5.67 -14.11 5.06
N ILE A 312 -6.61 -14.81 4.41
CA ILE A 312 -6.87 -14.70 2.96
C ILE A 312 -8.11 -13.82 2.74
N ALA A 313 -7.97 -12.80 1.91
CA ALA A 313 -9.08 -11.90 1.62
C ALA A 313 -10.16 -12.57 0.77
N ASN A 314 -9.77 -13.30 -0.27
CA ASN A 314 -10.69 -13.98 -1.21
C ASN A 314 -10.31 -15.47 -1.30
N PRO A 315 -10.82 -16.34 -0.38
CA PRO A 315 -10.42 -17.75 -0.33
C PRO A 315 -11.06 -18.62 -1.42
N SER A 316 -12.18 -18.19 -2.01
CA SER A 316 -12.83 -18.91 -3.09
C SER A 316 -12.20 -18.55 -4.45
N ALA A 317 -11.94 -19.56 -5.26
CA ALA A 317 -11.54 -19.39 -6.65
C ALA A 317 -12.72 -19.04 -7.57
N GLU A 318 -13.93 -19.21 -7.09
CA GLU A 318 -15.19 -18.90 -7.76
C GLU A 318 -15.96 -17.87 -6.94
N GLY A 319 -16.52 -16.86 -7.59
CA GLY A 319 -17.31 -15.82 -6.90
C GLY A 319 -16.42 -14.76 -6.24
N ASP A 320 -16.00 -13.85 -7.03
CA ASP A 320 -15.10 -12.76 -6.72
C ASP A 320 -15.80 -11.60 -6.00
N ALA A 321 -15.63 -11.53 -4.70
CA ALA A 321 -16.22 -10.47 -3.87
C ALA A 321 -15.36 -9.19 -3.80
N GLY A 322 -14.10 -9.23 -4.27
CA GLY A 322 -13.19 -8.08 -4.29
C GLY A 322 -12.81 -7.57 -2.91
N HIS A 323 -12.65 -8.47 -1.95
CA HIS A 323 -12.16 -8.09 -0.62
C HIS A 323 -10.69 -7.68 -0.67
N TYR A 324 -10.34 -6.65 0.09
CA TYR A 324 -8.98 -6.13 0.22
C TYR A 324 -8.37 -6.42 1.60
N ILE A 325 -7.07 -6.28 1.68
CA ILE A 325 -6.36 -6.22 2.95
C ILE A 325 -6.04 -4.74 3.22
N LYS A 326 -6.37 -4.26 4.43
CA LYS A 326 -6.04 -2.91 4.88
C LYS A 326 -4.91 -2.96 5.89
N LEU A 327 -3.96 -2.03 5.78
CA LEU A 327 -2.93 -1.76 6.78
C LEU A 327 -3.06 -0.32 7.27
N SER A 328 -3.01 -0.12 8.58
CA SER A 328 -2.96 1.21 9.19
C SER A 328 -1.67 1.31 10.00
N ALA A 329 -0.75 2.18 9.56
CA ALA A 329 0.55 2.39 10.20
C ALA A 329 0.59 3.69 10.99
N HIS A 330 1.36 3.68 12.09
CA HIS A 330 1.62 4.83 12.94
C HIS A 330 3.08 5.28 12.85
N GLU A 331 3.32 6.53 13.22
CA GLU A 331 4.65 7.16 13.14
C GLU A 331 5.70 6.47 14.04
N ASP A 332 5.27 5.81 15.10
CA ASP A 332 6.13 5.05 16.01
C ASP A 332 6.59 3.69 15.45
N GLY A 333 6.08 3.29 14.27
CA GLY A 333 6.39 2.03 13.60
C GLY A 333 5.46 0.88 13.98
N SER A 334 4.45 1.11 14.82
CA SER A 334 3.37 0.15 15.03
C SER A 334 2.39 0.17 13.84
N PHE A 335 1.78 -0.96 13.54
CA PHE A 335 0.76 -1.04 12.49
C PHE A 335 -0.19 -2.19 12.71
N THR A 336 -1.39 -2.07 12.16
CA THR A 336 -2.44 -3.09 12.21
C THR A 336 -2.81 -3.50 10.79
N VAL A 337 -2.88 -4.81 10.54
CA VAL A 337 -3.37 -5.38 9.28
C VAL A 337 -4.74 -5.98 9.51
N THR A 338 -5.70 -5.68 8.64
CA THR A 338 -7.10 -6.10 8.72
C THR A 338 -7.56 -6.70 7.39
N ASN A 339 -8.18 -7.86 7.45
CA ASN A 339 -8.86 -8.49 6.32
C ASN A 339 -10.30 -7.96 6.21
N SER A 340 -10.64 -7.30 5.11
CA SER A 340 -11.99 -6.70 4.92
C SER A 340 -13.12 -7.74 4.80
N ARG A 341 -12.79 -9.01 4.49
CA ARG A 341 -13.77 -10.09 4.39
C ARG A 341 -14.39 -10.46 5.74
N ASN A 342 -13.56 -10.58 6.76
CA ASN A 342 -13.95 -11.18 8.05
C ASN A 342 -13.59 -10.32 9.26
N ASN A 343 -13.01 -9.11 9.05
CA ASN A 343 -12.54 -8.18 10.07
C ASN A 343 -11.49 -8.75 11.04
N VAL A 344 -10.83 -9.87 10.68
CA VAL A 344 -9.66 -10.34 11.42
C VAL A 344 -8.57 -9.29 11.33
N SER A 345 -8.05 -8.88 12.49
CA SER A 345 -7.03 -7.84 12.61
C SER A 345 -5.89 -8.35 13.49
N ARG A 346 -4.64 -8.00 13.12
CA ARG A 346 -3.43 -8.26 13.93
C ARG A 346 -2.59 -6.99 13.99
N THR A 347 -2.12 -6.64 15.19
CA THR A 347 -1.24 -5.50 15.43
C THR A 347 0.20 -5.97 15.65
N TYR A 348 1.15 -5.22 15.11
CA TYR A 348 2.57 -5.54 15.07
C TYR A 348 3.40 -4.40 15.63
#